data_215cfe0790cd447c33f6b36e81972b74
#
_entry.id   215cfe0790cd447c33f6b36e81972b74
#
_cell.length_a   1.000
_cell.length_b   1.000
_cell.length_c   1.000
_cell.angle_alpha   90.00
_cell.angle_beta   90.00
_cell.angle_gamma   90.00
#
_symmetry.space_group_name_H-M   'P 1'
#
loop_
_entity.id
_entity.type
_entity.pdbx_description
1 polymer ?
#
loop_
_entity_poly.entity_id
_entity_poly.type
_entity_poly.pdbx_seq_one_letter_code
_entity_poly.pdbx_strand_id
1 'polypeptide(L)'
;MSALLRSRPATPTLGLATLLCLASFLSAQQLAKRLILKDGSYQLATKYEVKGDRVRYYSAERGDWEELPKELVDWPATDKFEKDRATGAPPPEAVAIDKEAEAERKAEEAKMPQVAPGLRLPEDEGVFLLDTFQGQPQLNEIQQTGGELNKNMKGNILRAAINPIASSKQTIELPGPHAKIQSHIPQPTLFVNSSDDTTASAEQVPNTGSKPLDPLRFRIARMQTKNDKRIAGNIKIAVYGKVSQQQSLIPTHSEQIPGSNWVKITPDAALQPGEYAVVEMLGNEGMNLYVWDFGVNPSAPANVSSWKPDPSAAQAQPEKPADLQRRPPKQ
;
A
#
# COMPACT_ATOMS: atom_id res chain seq x y z
N MET A 1 3.03 -29.81 -70.94
CA MET A 1 1.56 -29.59 -70.85
C MET A 1 1.28 -28.77 -69.65
N SER A 2 1.01 -27.45 -69.87
CA SER A 2 0.81 -26.42 -68.83
C SER A 2 -0.65 -26.29 -68.50
N ALA A 3 -0.98 -26.29 -67.22
CA ALA A 3 -2.30 -25.93 -66.76
C ALA A 3 -2.18 -24.71 -65.83
N LEU A 4 -2.60 -23.57 -66.36
CA LEU A 4 -2.74 -22.28 -65.69
C LEU A 4 -3.98 -22.29 -64.78
N LEU A 5 -3.80 -22.17 -63.47
CA LEU A 5 -4.90 -21.85 -62.55
C LEU A 5 -5.07 -20.31 -62.47
N ARG A 6 -6.20 -19.84 -62.98
CA ARG A 6 -6.68 -18.46 -62.82
C ARG A 6 -7.20 -18.25 -61.41
N SER A 7 -6.58 -17.36 -60.64
CA SER A 7 -7.12 -16.77 -59.42
C SER A 7 -8.14 -15.68 -59.73
N ARG A 8 -9.34 -15.76 -59.19
CA ARG A 8 -10.37 -14.70 -59.21
C ARG A 8 -10.13 -13.73 -58.06
N PRO A 9 -10.22 -12.42 -58.28
CA PRO A 9 -10.13 -11.46 -57.18
C PRO A 9 -11.45 -11.45 -56.39
N ALA A 10 -11.34 -11.62 -55.06
CA ALA A 10 -12.45 -11.42 -54.11
C ALA A 10 -12.66 -9.93 -53.90
N THR A 11 -13.88 -9.43 -54.10
CA THR A 11 -14.31 -8.06 -53.91
C THR A 11 -14.47 -7.73 -52.43
N PRO A 12 -13.86 -6.64 -51.89
CA PRO A 12 -14.02 -6.22 -50.52
C PRO A 12 -15.13 -5.15 -50.39
N THR A 13 -16.38 -5.49 -50.63
CA THR A 13 -17.48 -4.51 -50.55
C THR A 13 -18.43 -4.74 -49.37
N LEU A 14 -18.22 -5.76 -48.54
CA LEU A 14 -19.13 -6.04 -47.40
C LEU A 14 -18.61 -5.50 -46.04
N GLY A 15 -17.34 -5.07 -45.97
CA GLY A 15 -16.72 -4.58 -44.74
C GLY A 15 -17.01 -3.08 -44.40
N LEU A 16 -17.34 -2.28 -45.44
CA LEU A 16 -17.50 -0.82 -45.29
C LEU A 16 -18.91 -0.41 -44.81
N ALA A 17 -19.92 -1.23 -45.08
CA ALA A 17 -21.30 -0.94 -44.68
C ALA A 17 -21.57 -1.20 -43.19
N THR A 18 -20.86 -2.16 -42.59
CA THR A 18 -20.99 -2.48 -41.14
C THR A 18 -20.30 -1.45 -40.24
N LEU A 19 -19.25 -0.77 -40.72
CA LEU A 19 -18.55 0.25 -39.93
C LEU A 19 -19.33 1.58 -39.89
N LEU A 20 -20.15 1.85 -40.89
CA LEU A 20 -20.95 3.07 -40.93
C LEU A 20 -22.19 3.00 -40.03
N CYS A 21 -22.73 1.83 -39.72
CA CYS A 21 -23.87 1.65 -38.83
C CYS A 21 -23.54 1.76 -37.35
N LEU A 22 -22.28 1.55 -36.93
CA LEU A 22 -21.84 1.72 -35.53
C LEU A 22 -21.55 3.18 -35.16
N ALA A 23 -21.36 4.08 -36.13
CA ALA A 23 -21.11 5.50 -35.89
C ALA A 23 -22.38 6.31 -35.56
N SER A 24 -23.57 5.72 -35.71
CA SER A 24 -24.85 6.45 -35.54
C SER A 24 -25.40 6.43 -34.10
N PHE A 25 -24.77 5.74 -33.18
CA PHE A 25 -25.21 5.66 -31.77
C PHE A 25 -24.43 6.52 -30.79
N LEU A 26 -23.50 7.37 -31.26
CA LEU A 26 -23.02 8.47 -30.43
C LEU A 26 -24.03 9.62 -30.49
N SER A 27 -25.27 9.36 -30.10
CA SER A 27 -26.15 10.44 -29.65
C SER A 27 -25.44 11.08 -28.47
N ALA A 28 -24.92 12.30 -28.67
CA ALA A 28 -24.43 13.11 -27.57
C ALA A 28 -25.54 13.13 -26.53
N GLN A 29 -25.34 12.38 -25.43
CA GLN A 29 -26.22 12.51 -24.27
C GLN A 29 -26.18 13.98 -23.90
N GLN A 30 -27.25 14.70 -24.19
CA GLN A 30 -27.38 16.09 -23.76
C GLN A 30 -27.29 16.06 -22.24
N LEU A 31 -26.11 16.46 -21.72
CA LEU A 31 -25.88 16.53 -20.30
C LEU A 31 -26.98 17.37 -19.68
N ALA A 32 -27.74 16.75 -18.76
CA ALA A 32 -28.81 17.42 -18.07
C ALA A 32 -28.27 18.68 -17.37
N LYS A 33 -29.02 19.79 -17.50
CA LYS A 33 -28.78 21.05 -16.80
C LYS A 33 -29.42 20.99 -15.43
N ARG A 34 -28.90 21.73 -14.48
CA ARG A 34 -29.53 21.87 -13.16
C ARG A 34 -30.25 23.22 -13.08
N LEU A 35 -31.54 23.17 -12.82
CA LEU A 35 -32.31 24.34 -12.38
C LEU A 35 -32.26 24.37 -10.86
N ILE A 36 -31.43 25.22 -10.28
CA ILE A 36 -31.24 25.33 -8.82
C ILE A 36 -32.38 26.18 -8.26
N LEU A 37 -32.99 25.72 -7.18
CA LEU A 37 -34.07 26.40 -6.49
C LEU A 37 -33.54 27.19 -5.27
N LYS A 38 -34.32 28.20 -4.86
CA LYS A 38 -33.93 29.06 -3.71
C LYS A 38 -33.82 28.34 -2.37
N ASP A 39 -34.44 27.18 -2.25
CA ASP A 39 -34.29 26.30 -1.08
C ASP A 39 -33.03 25.40 -1.11
N GLY A 40 -32.20 25.55 -2.17
CA GLY A 40 -30.99 24.74 -2.36
C GLY A 40 -31.23 23.41 -3.09
N SER A 41 -32.47 23.01 -3.32
CA SER A 41 -32.79 21.83 -4.14
C SER A 41 -32.59 22.16 -5.65
N TYR A 42 -32.62 21.12 -6.50
CA TYR A 42 -32.48 21.30 -7.94
C TYR A 42 -33.36 20.34 -8.73
N GLN A 43 -33.67 20.72 -9.98
CA GLN A 43 -34.34 19.87 -10.96
C GLN A 43 -33.37 19.59 -12.11
N LEU A 44 -33.27 18.32 -12.52
CA LEU A 44 -32.49 17.93 -13.69
C LEU A 44 -33.30 18.10 -14.97
N ALA A 45 -32.89 19.03 -15.83
CA ALA A 45 -33.56 19.39 -17.05
C ALA A 45 -32.65 19.16 -18.27
N THR A 46 -33.12 18.46 -19.29
CA THR A 46 -32.41 18.40 -20.59
C THR A 46 -32.54 19.68 -21.35
N LYS A 47 -33.67 20.38 -21.20
CA LYS A 47 -33.96 21.71 -21.77
C LYS A 47 -35.01 22.42 -20.94
N TYR A 48 -34.98 23.73 -20.94
CA TYR A 48 -36.00 24.55 -20.27
C TYR A 48 -36.32 25.82 -21.07
N GLU A 49 -37.51 26.38 -20.85
CA GLU A 49 -38.03 27.60 -21.44
C GLU A 49 -38.68 28.45 -20.35
N VAL A 50 -38.41 29.76 -20.36
CA VAL A 50 -39.07 30.70 -19.45
C VAL A 50 -40.27 31.29 -20.16
N LYS A 51 -41.50 31.07 -19.64
CA LYS A 51 -42.76 31.57 -20.18
C LYS A 51 -43.48 32.42 -19.12
N GLY A 52 -43.34 33.72 -19.23
CA GLY A 52 -43.94 34.66 -18.28
C GLY A 52 -43.42 34.48 -16.86
N ASP A 53 -44.26 34.05 -15.94
CA ASP A 53 -43.98 33.78 -14.52
C ASP A 53 -43.67 32.31 -14.22
N ARG A 54 -43.59 31.45 -15.26
CA ARG A 54 -43.31 30.02 -15.14
C ARG A 54 -42.08 29.61 -15.95
N VAL A 55 -41.39 28.57 -15.44
CA VAL A 55 -40.31 27.85 -16.13
C VAL A 55 -40.86 26.49 -16.50
N ARG A 56 -40.92 26.19 -17.78
CA ARG A 56 -41.24 24.87 -18.31
C ARG A 56 -39.95 24.15 -18.63
N TYR A 57 -39.78 22.99 -18.11
CA TYR A 57 -38.55 22.18 -18.30
C TYR A 57 -38.87 20.72 -18.64
N TYR A 58 -38.01 20.10 -19.42
CA TYR A 58 -38.11 18.67 -19.69
C TYR A 58 -37.28 17.92 -18.66
N SER A 59 -37.93 17.23 -17.75
CA SER A 59 -37.29 16.49 -16.67
C SER A 59 -36.42 15.37 -17.22
N ALA A 60 -35.12 15.32 -16.85
CA ALA A 60 -34.23 14.25 -17.25
C ALA A 60 -34.52 12.95 -16.49
N GLU A 61 -35.18 13.05 -15.34
CA GLU A 61 -35.50 11.89 -14.48
C GLU A 61 -36.81 11.24 -14.91
N ARG A 62 -37.82 12.06 -15.22
CA ARG A 62 -39.19 11.57 -15.54
C ARG A 62 -39.47 11.42 -17.01
N GLY A 63 -38.66 12.10 -17.86
CA GLY A 63 -38.87 12.07 -19.32
C GLY A 63 -40.07 12.86 -19.82
N ASP A 64 -40.63 13.75 -18.99
CA ASP A 64 -41.82 14.55 -19.29
C ASP A 64 -41.57 16.04 -19.08
N TRP A 65 -42.48 16.86 -19.66
CA TRP A 65 -42.50 18.29 -19.46
C TRP A 65 -43.18 18.64 -18.13
N GLU A 66 -42.44 19.35 -17.30
CA GLU A 66 -42.92 19.90 -16.05
C GLU A 66 -42.82 21.42 -16.00
N GLU A 67 -43.54 22.02 -15.08
CA GLU A 67 -43.51 23.47 -14.87
C GLU A 67 -43.35 23.83 -13.41
N LEU A 68 -42.59 24.88 -13.15
CA LEU A 68 -42.43 25.46 -11.81
C LEU A 68 -42.48 26.99 -11.89
N PRO A 69 -42.86 27.70 -10.81
CA PRO A 69 -42.82 29.14 -10.74
C PRO A 69 -41.40 29.68 -10.93
N LYS A 70 -41.24 30.68 -11.78
CA LYS A 70 -39.95 31.31 -12.07
C LYS A 70 -39.29 31.91 -10.84
N GLU A 71 -40.07 32.37 -9.89
CA GLU A 71 -39.60 32.95 -8.63
C GLU A 71 -38.94 31.94 -7.67
N LEU A 72 -39.20 30.64 -7.87
CA LEU A 72 -38.52 29.57 -7.08
C LEU A 72 -37.11 29.25 -7.59
N VAL A 73 -36.79 29.65 -8.84
CA VAL A 73 -35.46 29.38 -9.40
C VAL A 73 -34.47 30.43 -8.91
N ASP A 74 -33.34 29.96 -8.43
CA ASP A 74 -32.14 30.75 -8.18
C ASP A 74 -31.31 30.83 -9.48
N TRP A 75 -31.57 31.87 -10.27
CA TRP A 75 -30.90 32.08 -11.54
C TRP A 75 -29.41 32.31 -11.40
N PRO A 76 -28.91 33.13 -10.44
CA PRO A 76 -27.49 33.29 -10.20
C PRO A 76 -26.78 31.97 -9.90
N ALA A 77 -27.36 31.11 -9.06
CA ALA A 77 -26.82 29.81 -8.73
C ALA A 77 -26.86 28.84 -9.93
N THR A 78 -27.96 28.86 -10.71
CA THR A 78 -28.13 28.07 -11.93
C THR A 78 -27.08 28.43 -12.98
N ASP A 79 -26.90 29.74 -13.27
CA ASP A 79 -25.90 30.22 -14.22
C ASP A 79 -24.47 29.95 -13.79
N LYS A 80 -24.20 30.11 -12.50
CA LYS A 80 -22.89 29.78 -11.93
C LYS A 80 -22.58 28.30 -12.12
N PHE A 81 -23.51 27.41 -11.78
CA PHE A 81 -23.35 25.96 -11.93
C PHE A 81 -23.06 25.57 -13.39
N GLU A 82 -23.82 26.12 -14.35
CA GLU A 82 -23.60 25.85 -15.78
C GLU A 82 -22.24 26.37 -16.26
N LYS A 83 -21.79 27.52 -15.76
CA LYS A 83 -20.48 28.08 -16.06
C LYS A 83 -19.36 27.22 -15.49
N ASP A 84 -19.47 26.84 -14.22
CA ASP A 84 -18.48 25.99 -13.54
C ASP A 84 -18.37 24.62 -14.23
N ARG A 85 -19.51 24.04 -14.63
CA ARG A 85 -19.58 22.82 -15.42
C ARG A 85 -18.92 22.96 -16.80
N ALA A 86 -19.14 24.06 -17.48
CA ALA A 86 -18.53 24.31 -18.78
C ALA A 86 -17.01 24.46 -18.71
N THR A 87 -16.47 24.86 -17.56
CA THR A 87 -15.01 24.89 -17.29
C THR A 87 -14.45 23.57 -16.78
N GLY A 88 -15.29 22.54 -16.61
CA GLY A 88 -14.87 21.23 -16.08
C GLY A 88 -14.69 21.20 -14.56
N ALA A 89 -15.20 22.22 -13.85
CA ALA A 89 -15.18 22.21 -12.40
C ALA A 89 -16.07 21.10 -11.84
N PRO A 90 -15.63 20.37 -10.80
CA PRO A 90 -16.43 19.33 -10.18
C PRO A 90 -17.68 19.90 -9.51
N PRO A 91 -18.79 19.16 -9.47
CA PRO A 91 -20.01 19.59 -8.77
C PRO A 91 -19.73 19.87 -7.28
N PRO A 92 -20.42 20.83 -6.65
CA PRO A 92 -20.22 21.16 -5.24
C PRO A 92 -20.37 19.95 -4.30
N GLU A 93 -21.27 19.03 -4.64
CA GLU A 93 -21.49 17.80 -3.87
C GLU A 93 -20.29 16.86 -3.95
N ALA A 94 -19.65 16.73 -5.12
CA ALA A 94 -18.44 15.93 -5.27
C ALA A 94 -17.29 16.53 -4.46
N VAL A 95 -17.12 17.84 -4.47
CA VAL A 95 -16.11 18.53 -3.64
C VAL A 95 -16.38 18.33 -2.14
N ALA A 96 -17.65 18.34 -1.73
CA ALA A 96 -18.01 18.10 -0.32
C ALA A 96 -17.70 16.65 0.09
N ILE A 97 -18.07 15.68 -0.76
CA ILE A 97 -17.77 14.25 -0.52
C ILE A 97 -16.25 14.01 -0.46
N ASP A 98 -15.49 14.56 -1.39
CA ASP A 98 -14.03 14.43 -1.41
C ASP A 98 -13.41 15.04 -0.15
N LYS A 99 -13.91 16.19 0.31
CA LYS A 99 -13.43 16.83 1.54
C LYS A 99 -13.76 16.01 2.78
N GLU A 100 -14.96 15.42 2.86
CA GLU A 100 -15.36 14.56 3.96
C GLU A 100 -14.51 13.28 3.98
N ALA A 101 -14.34 12.62 2.84
CA ALA A 101 -13.48 11.44 2.70
C ALA A 101 -12.01 11.75 3.04
N GLU A 102 -11.51 12.92 2.66
CA GLU A 102 -10.16 13.35 3.05
C GLU A 102 -10.04 13.61 4.56
N ALA A 103 -11.06 14.20 5.17
CA ALA A 103 -11.08 14.42 6.62
C ALA A 103 -11.15 13.10 7.40
N GLU A 104 -11.95 12.15 6.94
CA GLU A 104 -12.05 10.81 7.52
C GLU A 104 -10.71 10.06 7.40
N ARG A 105 -10.11 10.04 6.21
CA ARG A 105 -8.78 9.44 6.00
C ARG A 105 -7.73 10.05 6.92
N LYS A 106 -7.67 11.38 7.05
CA LYS A 106 -6.74 12.04 7.96
C LYS A 106 -7.00 11.69 9.43
N ALA A 107 -8.26 11.50 9.82
CA ALA A 107 -8.62 11.07 11.16
C ALA A 107 -8.18 9.62 11.43
N GLU A 108 -8.31 8.72 10.47
CA GLU A 108 -7.79 7.34 10.56
C GLU A 108 -6.26 7.32 10.60
N GLU A 109 -5.59 8.04 9.69
CA GLU A 109 -4.13 8.17 9.69
C GLU A 109 -3.60 8.72 11.03
N ALA A 110 -4.35 9.62 11.68
CA ALA A 110 -3.97 10.17 12.98
C ALA A 110 -3.97 9.14 14.12
N LYS A 111 -4.70 8.03 13.97
CA LYS A 111 -4.71 6.91 14.93
C LYS A 111 -3.47 6.03 14.79
N MET A 112 -2.80 6.05 13.63
CA MET A 112 -1.61 5.23 13.38
C MET A 112 -0.41 5.69 14.20
N PRO A 113 0.45 4.75 14.67
CA PRO A 113 1.61 5.09 15.48
C PRO A 113 2.55 6.07 14.76
N GLN A 114 2.92 7.14 15.43
CA GLN A 114 3.90 8.10 14.93
C GLN A 114 5.31 7.62 15.26
N VAL A 115 6.16 7.49 14.25
CA VAL A 115 7.55 6.98 14.37
C VAL A 115 8.60 8.09 14.33
N ALA A 116 8.25 9.22 13.71
CA ALA A 116 9.03 10.46 13.71
C ALA A 116 8.07 11.64 13.55
N PRO A 117 8.49 12.89 13.82
CA PRO A 117 7.66 14.06 13.58
C PRO A 117 7.14 14.10 12.13
N GLY A 118 5.81 14.09 11.97
CA GLY A 118 5.16 14.08 10.66
C GLY A 118 5.28 12.77 9.87
N LEU A 119 5.70 11.68 10.50
CA LEU A 119 5.85 10.38 9.85
C LEU A 119 5.16 9.30 10.69
N ARG A 120 4.20 8.62 10.09
CA ARG A 120 3.39 7.57 10.73
C ARG A 120 3.53 6.25 10.00
N LEU A 121 3.27 5.16 10.74
CA LEU A 121 3.13 3.84 10.13
C LEU A 121 1.80 3.76 9.38
N PRO A 122 1.72 2.98 8.29
CA PRO A 122 0.45 2.73 7.60
C PRO A 122 -0.47 1.81 8.41
N GLU A 123 -1.69 1.69 7.94
CA GLU A 123 -2.65 0.71 8.47
C GLU A 123 -2.32 -0.71 7.98
N ASP A 124 -1.81 -0.79 6.77
CA ASP A 124 -1.51 -2.05 6.09
C ASP A 124 -0.38 -2.84 6.78
N GLU A 125 -0.41 -4.15 6.57
CA GLU A 125 0.64 -5.05 6.99
C GLU A 125 1.94 -4.79 6.24
N GLY A 126 3.06 -5.12 6.88
CA GLY A 126 4.36 -4.99 6.23
C GLY A 126 5.53 -4.88 7.19
N VAL A 127 6.69 -4.72 6.61
CA VAL A 127 7.93 -4.44 7.33
C VAL A 127 8.51 -3.12 6.84
N PHE A 128 8.75 -2.22 7.77
CA PHE A 128 9.24 -0.88 7.48
C PHE A 128 10.54 -0.59 8.21
N LEU A 129 11.44 0.08 7.54
CA LEU A 129 12.71 0.54 8.07
C LEU A 129 12.68 2.05 8.22
N LEU A 130 12.83 2.53 9.44
CA LEU A 130 13.06 3.94 9.73
C LEU A 130 14.55 4.23 9.62
N ASP A 131 14.88 5.09 8.69
CA ASP A 131 16.23 5.53 8.34
C ASP A 131 16.35 7.05 8.49
N THR A 132 17.55 7.56 8.44
CA THR A 132 17.83 9.00 8.36
C THR A 132 18.76 9.26 7.19
N PHE A 133 18.24 9.94 6.17
CA PHE A 133 19.01 10.34 5.01
C PHE A 133 19.14 11.87 4.94
N GLN A 134 20.38 12.37 4.88
CA GLN A 134 20.68 13.81 4.86
C GLN A 134 20.02 14.59 6.03
N GLY A 135 19.97 13.96 7.21
CA GLY A 135 19.38 14.57 8.41
C GLY A 135 17.86 14.52 8.50
N GLN A 136 17.19 13.90 7.51
CA GLN A 136 15.72 13.76 7.50
C GLN A 136 15.31 12.31 7.76
N PRO A 137 14.37 12.05 8.67
CA PRO A 137 13.84 10.71 8.87
C PRO A 137 13.06 10.27 7.64
N GLN A 138 13.19 9.01 7.27
CA GLN A 138 12.52 8.39 6.14
C GLN A 138 12.04 7.00 6.52
N LEU A 139 10.82 6.66 6.13
CA LEU A 139 10.27 5.33 6.31
C LEU A 139 10.29 4.59 4.98
N ASN A 140 10.90 3.41 4.96
CA ASN A 140 11.10 2.62 3.75
C ASN A 140 10.42 1.26 3.93
N GLU A 141 9.49 0.93 3.06
CA GLU A 141 8.88 -0.39 3.02
C GLU A 141 9.89 -1.42 2.50
N ILE A 142 10.06 -2.50 3.24
CA ILE A 142 10.89 -3.63 2.83
C ILE A 142 10.00 -4.71 2.25
N GLN A 143 10.21 -5.04 0.99
CA GLN A 143 9.46 -6.10 0.32
C GLN A 143 9.94 -7.48 0.81
N GLN A 144 8.98 -8.39 0.99
CA GLN A 144 9.30 -9.77 1.32
C GLN A 144 9.97 -10.46 0.13
N THR A 145 11.09 -11.12 0.39
CA THR A 145 11.86 -11.86 -0.62
C THR A 145 11.87 -13.34 -0.26
N GLY A 146 11.49 -14.20 -1.18
CA GLY A 146 11.60 -15.65 -1.03
C GLY A 146 13.04 -16.09 -1.14
N GLY A 147 13.55 -16.79 -0.11
CA GLY A 147 14.86 -17.43 -0.15
C GLY A 147 14.82 -18.73 -0.94
N GLU A 148 15.79 -18.93 -1.83
CA GLU A 148 15.98 -20.19 -2.55
C GLU A 148 16.84 -21.16 -1.73
N LEU A 149 16.39 -22.41 -1.63
CA LEU A 149 17.19 -23.48 -1.01
C LEU A 149 18.22 -24.01 -2.01
N ASN A 150 19.49 -23.66 -1.79
CA ASN A 150 20.59 -24.22 -2.57
C ASN A 150 21.10 -25.51 -1.89
N LYS A 151 20.86 -26.64 -2.57
CA LYS A 151 21.40 -27.94 -2.19
C LYS A 151 22.84 -28.03 -2.70
N ASN A 152 23.81 -27.81 -1.84
CA ASN A 152 25.23 -27.99 -2.18
C ASN A 152 25.53 -29.50 -2.46
N MET A 153 25.03 -29.98 -3.62
CA MET A 153 25.11 -31.42 -3.98
C MET A 153 26.54 -31.93 -4.06
N LYS A 154 27.45 -31.17 -4.69
CA LYS A 154 28.86 -31.58 -4.80
C LYS A 154 29.55 -31.70 -3.42
N GLY A 155 29.34 -30.69 -2.57
CA GLY A 155 29.90 -30.71 -1.23
C GLY A 155 29.27 -31.78 -0.32
N ASN A 156 27.97 -32.04 -0.50
CA ASN A 156 27.27 -33.09 0.26
C ASN A 156 27.70 -34.48 -0.17
N ILE A 157 27.89 -34.75 -1.46
CA ILE A 157 28.43 -36.03 -2.00
C ILE A 157 29.84 -36.26 -1.48
N LEU A 158 30.71 -35.24 -1.55
CA LEU A 158 32.09 -35.37 -1.04
C LEU A 158 32.13 -35.67 0.47
N ARG A 159 31.30 -35.01 1.26
CA ARG A 159 31.16 -35.28 2.70
C ARG A 159 30.66 -36.69 2.99
N ALA A 160 29.65 -37.15 2.26
CA ALA A 160 29.12 -38.50 2.42
C ALA A 160 30.13 -39.56 2.01
N ALA A 161 31.00 -39.30 1.05
CA ALA A 161 32.08 -40.19 0.66
C ALA A 161 33.16 -40.30 1.73
N ILE A 162 33.46 -39.22 2.46
CA ILE A 162 34.47 -39.22 3.55
C ILE A 162 33.87 -39.69 4.88
N ASN A 163 32.61 -39.27 5.14
CA ASN A 163 31.90 -39.61 6.38
C ASN A 163 30.42 -39.85 6.07
N PRO A 164 29.97 -41.10 5.99
CA PRO A 164 28.57 -41.46 5.68
C PRO A 164 27.52 -40.91 6.68
N ILE A 165 27.96 -40.53 7.86
CA ILE A 165 27.10 -39.99 8.93
C ILE A 165 27.06 -38.44 8.87
N ALA A 166 27.77 -37.83 7.94
CA ALA A 166 27.80 -36.39 7.82
C ALA A 166 26.44 -35.82 7.36
N SER A 167 25.98 -34.76 8.04
CA SER A 167 24.75 -34.07 7.70
C SER A 167 24.83 -33.35 6.33
N SER A 168 23.75 -33.38 5.58
CA SER A 168 23.57 -32.59 4.37
C SER A 168 23.44 -31.13 4.75
N LYS A 169 24.08 -30.25 3.99
CA LYS A 169 24.04 -28.80 4.19
C LYS A 169 23.30 -28.13 3.02
N GLN A 170 22.33 -27.29 3.33
CA GLN A 170 21.62 -26.42 2.37
C GLN A 170 21.77 -24.96 2.82
N THR A 171 21.76 -24.04 1.89
CA THR A 171 21.81 -22.60 2.18
C THR A 171 20.52 -21.94 1.73
N ILE A 172 20.06 -20.94 2.48
CA ILE A 172 18.96 -20.06 2.10
C ILE A 172 19.60 -18.86 1.41
N GLU A 173 19.41 -18.75 0.11
CA GLU A 173 20.07 -17.77 -0.77
C GLU A 173 19.06 -16.78 -1.34
N LEU A 174 19.42 -15.48 -1.35
CA LEU A 174 18.69 -14.42 -2.03
C LEU A 174 19.51 -13.93 -3.21
N PRO A 175 18.87 -13.56 -4.32
CA PRO A 175 19.57 -13.07 -5.50
C PRO A 175 20.17 -11.67 -5.29
N GLY A 176 21.27 -11.41 -5.97
CA GLY A 176 21.96 -10.12 -5.98
C GLY A 176 22.86 -9.89 -4.75
N PRO A 177 23.88 -9.04 -4.91
CA PRO A 177 24.86 -8.75 -3.88
C PRO A 177 24.32 -7.82 -2.78
N HIS A 178 23.32 -6.99 -3.09
CA HIS A 178 22.76 -5.98 -2.21
C HIS A 178 21.24 -6.03 -2.17
N ALA A 179 20.67 -5.70 -1.03
CA ALA A 179 19.25 -5.46 -0.86
C ALA A 179 18.84 -4.15 -1.56
N LYS A 180 17.58 -4.06 -1.96
CA LYS A 180 17.04 -2.85 -2.61
C LYS A 180 16.98 -1.65 -1.67
N ILE A 181 16.65 -1.91 -0.40
CA ILE A 181 16.56 -0.89 0.63
C ILE A 181 17.86 -0.88 1.43
N GLN A 182 18.46 0.30 1.54
CA GLN A 182 19.72 0.51 2.27
C GLN A 182 19.49 1.50 3.41
N SER A 183 19.86 1.14 4.62
CA SER A 183 19.92 2.05 5.75
C SER A 183 21.19 2.90 5.67
N HIS A 184 21.03 4.22 5.84
CA HIS A 184 22.14 5.18 5.87
C HIS A 184 22.69 5.37 7.28
N ILE A 185 21.97 4.87 8.29
CA ILE A 185 22.41 4.89 9.69
C ILE A 185 22.75 3.50 10.18
N PRO A 186 23.72 3.38 11.10
CA PRO A 186 24.17 2.07 11.59
C PRO A 186 23.18 1.41 12.56
N GLN A 187 22.22 2.12 13.07
CA GLN A 187 21.23 1.59 14.02
C GLN A 187 19.80 1.94 13.57
N PRO A 188 19.32 1.33 12.47
CA PRO A 188 17.97 1.54 12.00
C PRO A 188 16.94 0.96 12.97
N THR A 189 15.75 1.53 12.97
CA THR A 189 14.60 0.94 13.66
C THR A 189 13.70 0.27 12.61
N LEU A 190 13.29 -0.95 12.91
CA LEU A 190 12.38 -1.73 12.06
C LEU A 190 11.03 -1.82 12.73
N PHE A 191 9.97 -1.78 11.93
CA PHE A 191 8.59 -1.95 12.37
C PHE A 191 7.99 -3.10 11.58
N VAL A 192 7.36 -4.04 12.28
CA VAL A 192 6.73 -5.22 11.69
C VAL A 192 5.26 -5.25 12.09
N ASN A 193 4.39 -5.32 11.10
CA ASN A 193 2.97 -5.63 11.27
C ASN A 193 2.64 -6.81 10.35
N SER A 194 2.32 -7.95 10.92
CA SER A 194 1.85 -9.10 10.17
C SER A 194 0.63 -9.68 10.85
N SER A 195 -0.41 -9.95 10.09
CA SER A 195 -1.55 -10.71 10.59
C SER A 195 -1.11 -12.12 10.92
N ASP A 196 -1.77 -12.71 11.91
CA ASP A 196 -1.53 -14.09 12.35
C ASP A 196 -2.02 -15.16 11.33
N ASP A 197 -2.22 -14.78 10.05
CA ASP A 197 -2.73 -15.67 9.00
C ASP A 197 -1.73 -16.77 8.56
N THR A 198 -0.56 -16.88 9.17
CA THR A 198 0.38 -17.98 8.91
C THR A 198 0.10 -19.24 9.72
N THR A 199 -1.05 -19.37 10.37
CA THR A 199 -1.56 -20.67 10.82
C THR A 199 -2.44 -21.34 9.77
N ALA A 200 -1.91 -21.55 8.57
CA ALA A 200 -2.44 -22.54 7.67
C ALA A 200 -2.18 -23.95 8.22
N SER A 201 -2.70 -24.27 9.38
CA SER A 201 -2.87 -25.65 9.92
C SER A 201 -3.33 -25.60 11.39
N ALA A 202 -4.41 -24.90 11.70
CA ALA A 202 -5.14 -25.18 12.94
C ALA A 202 -6.62 -24.93 12.69
N GLU A 203 -7.44 -25.93 13.00
CA GLU A 203 -8.88 -25.93 12.95
C GLU A 203 -9.50 -24.60 13.38
N GLN A 204 -10.42 -24.13 12.55
CA GLN A 204 -11.24 -22.94 12.80
C GLN A 204 -11.85 -22.99 14.20
N VAL A 205 -11.33 -22.16 15.10
CA VAL A 205 -12.05 -21.74 16.28
C VAL A 205 -12.54 -20.32 16.01
N PRO A 206 -13.86 -20.13 15.88
CA PRO A 206 -14.41 -18.80 15.68
C PRO A 206 -14.26 -17.98 16.96
N ASN A 207 -13.76 -16.77 16.81
CA ASN A 207 -13.93 -15.69 17.76
C ASN A 207 -12.98 -15.67 18.97
N THR A 208 -11.76 -15.23 18.75
CA THR A 208 -11.00 -14.54 19.80
C THR A 208 -10.19 -13.42 19.13
N GLY A 209 -10.29 -12.20 19.67
CA GLY A 209 -9.58 -11.02 19.14
C GLY A 209 -8.13 -11.32 18.85
N SER A 210 -7.60 -10.69 17.81
CA SER A 210 -6.22 -10.87 17.32
C SER A 210 -5.24 -10.91 18.50
N LYS A 211 -4.59 -12.06 18.67
CA LYS A 211 -3.57 -12.24 19.71
C LYS A 211 -2.42 -11.29 19.37
N PRO A 212 -1.92 -10.53 20.35
CA PRO A 212 -0.75 -9.69 20.13
C PRO A 212 0.40 -10.50 19.53
N LEU A 213 1.06 -9.99 18.50
CA LEU A 213 2.28 -10.58 17.95
C LEU A 213 3.31 -10.78 19.04
N ASP A 214 3.91 -11.97 19.10
CA ASP A 214 5.06 -12.20 19.98
C ASP A 214 6.24 -11.34 19.48
N PRO A 215 6.69 -10.33 20.25
CA PRO A 215 7.80 -9.47 19.83
C PRO A 215 9.08 -10.24 19.53
N LEU A 216 9.22 -11.46 20.06
CA LEU A 216 10.40 -12.31 19.86
C LEU A 216 10.31 -13.17 18.58
N ARG A 217 9.17 -13.17 17.89
CA ARG A 217 8.97 -13.92 16.64
C ARG A 217 9.86 -13.39 15.51
N PHE A 218 10.09 -12.08 15.48
CA PHE A 218 10.91 -11.44 14.44
C PHE A 218 12.30 -11.09 14.99
N ARG A 219 13.33 -11.38 14.19
CA ARG A 219 14.73 -11.15 14.54
C ARG A 219 15.49 -10.55 13.37
N ILE A 220 16.60 -9.89 13.64
CA ILE A 220 17.53 -9.45 12.61
C ILE A 220 18.61 -10.52 12.46
N ALA A 221 18.84 -10.97 11.23
CA ALA A 221 19.93 -11.86 10.87
C ALA A 221 20.94 -11.12 9.98
N ARG A 222 22.24 -11.30 10.23
CA ARG A 222 23.29 -10.85 9.33
C ARG A 222 23.44 -11.85 8.19
N MET A 223 23.43 -11.36 6.96
CA MET A 223 23.66 -12.17 5.77
C MET A 223 25.13 -12.17 5.34
N GLN A 224 25.52 -13.24 4.67
CA GLN A 224 26.83 -13.33 4.04
C GLN A 224 26.68 -13.16 2.53
N THR A 225 27.42 -12.23 1.94
CA THR A 225 27.46 -12.07 0.49
C THR A 225 28.50 -12.99 -0.13
N LYS A 226 28.11 -13.80 -1.11
CA LYS A 226 29.00 -14.72 -1.81
C LYS A 226 28.51 -14.96 -3.24
N ASN A 227 29.38 -14.76 -4.24
CA ASN A 227 29.11 -15.06 -5.63
C ASN A 227 27.79 -14.43 -6.14
N ASP A 228 27.62 -13.13 -5.95
CA ASP A 228 26.44 -12.36 -6.37
C ASP A 228 25.12 -12.81 -5.72
N LYS A 229 25.22 -13.41 -4.53
CA LYS A 229 24.08 -13.85 -3.72
C LYS A 229 24.29 -13.50 -2.26
N ARG A 230 23.18 -13.37 -1.53
CA ARG A 230 23.15 -13.17 -0.08
C ARG A 230 22.63 -14.43 0.60
N ILE A 231 23.34 -14.90 1.61
CA ILE A 231 23.01 -16.12 2.35
C ILE A 231 22.43 -15.71 3.70
N ALA A 232 21.13 -15.94 3.90
CA ALA A 232 20.42 -15.62 5.14
C ALA A 232 20.63 -16.67 6.23
N GLY A 233 20.85 -17.94 5.87
CA GLY A 233 21.04 -19.01 6.83
C GLY A 233 21.50 -20.32 6.20
N ASN A 234 21.83 -21.27 7.07
CA ASN A 234 22.21 -22.63 6.69
C ASN A 234 21.28 -23.64 7.34
N ILE A 235 20.82 -24.62 6.58
CA ILE A 235 20.04 -25.76 7.08
C ILE A 235 20.94 -26.99 7.05
N LYS A 236 21.06 -27.69 8.18
CA LYS A 236 21.76 -28.97 8.28
C LYS A 236 20.72 -30.06 8.52
N ILE A 237 20.75 -31.10 7.70
CA ILE A 237 19.88 -32.27 7.80
C ILE A 237 20.77 -33.46 8.18
N ALA A 238 20.59 -33.96 9.36
CA ALA A 238 21.31 -35.17 9.81
C ALA A 238 20.76 -36.42 9.13
N VAL A 239 21.55 -37.45 8.98
CA VAL A 239 21.21 -38.74 8.33
C VAL A 239 19.96 -39.38 8.95
N TYR A 240 19.76 -39.18 10.25
CA TYR A 240 18.60 -39.69 11.00
C TYR A 240 17.39 -38.68 10.98
N GLY A 241 17.39 -37.72 10.04
CA GLY A 241 16.27 -36.81 9.80
C GLY A 241 16.23 -35.60 10.71
N LYS A 242 17.11 -35.43 11.70
CA LYS A 242 17.13 -34.22 12.52
C LYS A 242 17.56 -33.01 11.68
N VAL A 243 16.71 -32.00 11.62
CA VAL A 243 16.98 -30.73 10.97
C VAL A 243 17.48 -29.71 12.00
N SER A 244 18.50 -28.96 11.67
CA SER A 244 18.96 -27.82 12.45
C SER A 244 19.29 -26.66 11.52
N GLN A 245 18.90 -25.46 11.91
CA GLN A 245 19.22 -24.21 11.18
C GLN A 245 20.32 -23.46 11.92
N GLN A 246 21.17 -22.77 11.16
CA GLN A 246 22.16 -21.83 11.65
C GLN A 246 22.03 -20.52 10.92
N GLN A 247 21.72 -19.48 11.63
CA GLN A 247 21.67 -18.07 11.18
C GLN A 247 22.52 -17.22 12.12
N SER A 248 23.04 -16.11 11.62
CA SER A 248 23.79 -15.15 12.43
C SER A 248 22.81 -14.08 12.96
N LEU A 249 22.07 -14.43 14.01
CA LEU A 249 21.14 -13.49 14.65
C LEU A 249 21.90 -12.36 15.34
N ILE A 250 21.38 -11.16 15.18
CA ILE A 250 21.86 -9.95 15.86
C ILE A 250 21.07 -9.80 17.17
N PRO A 251 21.70 -9.46 18.29
CA PRO A 251 20.99 -9.05 19.51
C PRO A 251 20.10 -7.83 19.21
N THR A 252 18.83 -7.92 19.60
CA THR A 252 17.83 -6.90 19.32
C THR A 252 16.90 -6.73 20.50
N HIS A 253 16.51 -5.49 20.75
CA HIS A 253 15.37 -5.17 21.59
C HIS A 253 14.10 -5.12 20.72
N SER A 254 13.07 -5.85 21.13
CA SER A 254 11.79 -5.91 20.44
C SER A 254 10.66 -5.58 21.39
N GLU A 255 9.80 -4.62 21.03
CA GLU A 255 8.68 -4.19 21.83
C GLU A 255 7.43 -3.97 20.97
N GLN A 256 6.26 -4.31 21.49
CA GLN A 256 5.00 -3.97 20.86
C GLN A 256 4.65 -2.50 21.09
N ILE A 257 4.26 -1.80 20.04
CA ILE A 257 3.78 -0.42 20.17
C ILE A 257 2.37 -0.44 20.81
N PRO A 258 2.18 0.23 21.96
CA PRO A 258 0.91 0.21 22.66
C PRO A 258 -0.26 0.64 21.79
N GLY A 259 -1.37 -0.09 21.85
CA GLY A 259 -2.60 0.21 21.10
C GLY A 259 -2.53 -0.10 19.59
N SER A 260 -1.51 -0.83 19.15
CA SER A 260 -1.37 -1.22 17.74
C SER A 260 -0.86 -2.65 17.59
N ASN A 261 -0.91 -3.19 16.37
CA ASN A 261 -0.34 -4.50 16.03
C ASN A 261 1.14 -4.40 15.59
N TRP A 262 1.75 -3.24 15.72
CA TRP A 262 3.13 -3.01 15.31
C TRP A 262 4.12 -3.46 16.38
N VAL A 263 5.14 -4.21 15.94
CA VAL A 263 6.31 -4.56 16.74
C VAL A 263 7.48 -3.72 16.25
N LYS A 264 8.10 -2.99 17.18
CA LYS A 264 9.32 -2.21 16.93
C LYS A 264 10.53 -3.08 17.29
N ILE A 265 11.50 -3.15 16.39
CA ILE A 265 12.73 -3.91 16.54
C ILE A 265 13.93 -2.99 16.36
N THR A 266 14.80 -2.94 17.36
CA THR A 266 16.01 -2.11 17.32
C THR A 266 17.22 -2.97 17.61
N PRO A 267 18.32 -2.90 16.83
CA PRO A 267 19.58 -3.56 17.17
C PRO A 267 20.14 -3.02 18.49
N ASP A 268 20.62 -3.88 19.38
CA ASP A 268 21.21 -3.47 20.66
C ASP A 268 22.52 -2.67 20.48
N ALA A 269 23.19 -2.89 19.34
CA ALA A 269 24.41 -2.17 18.96
C ALA A 269 24.38 -1.73 17.49
N ALA A 270 25.22 -0.77 17.16
CA ALA A 270 25.40 -0.31 15.79
C ALA A 270 25.78 -1.46 14.84
N LEU A 271 25.02 -1.63 13.77
CA LEU A 271 25.30 -2.59 12.73
C LEU A 271 26.50 -2.18 11.89
N GLN A 272 27.37 -3.12 11.58
CA GLN A 272 28.44 -2.87 10.62
C GLN A 272 27.87 -2.80 9.20
N PRO A 273 28.50 -2.03 8.28
CA PRO A 273 28.11 -2.07 6.88
C PRO A 273 28.02 -3.52 6.36
N GLY A 274 26.94 -3.81 5.62
CA GLY A 274 26.68 -5.16 5.12
C GLY A 274 25.18 -5.42 4.91
N GLU A 275 24.85 -6.67 4.64
CA GLU A 275 23.50 -7.12 4.31
C GLU A 275 22.84 -7.83 5.49
N TYR A 276 21.56 -7.56 5.69
CA TYR A 276 20.77 -8.04 6.81
C TYR A 276 19.37 -8.43 6.34
N ALA A 277 18.65 -9.17 7.16
CA ALA A 277 17.25 -9.47 6.95
C ALA A 277 16.49 -9.49 8.28
N VAL A 278 15.25 -9.03 8.26
CA VAL A 278 14.26 -9.42 9.26
C VAL A 278 13.81 -10.83 8.92
N VAL A 279 13.93 -11.72 9.86
CA VAL A 279 13.56 -13.13 9.74
C VAL A 279 12.49 -13.47 10.76
N GLU A 280 11.52 -14.27 10.33
CA GLU A 280 10.49 -14.80 11.19
C GLU A 280 10.97 -16.15 11.77
N MET A 281 10.90 -16.30 13.08
CA MET A 281 11.26 -17.52 13.78
C MET A 281 10.01 -18.38 14.00
N LEU A 282 10.03 -19.60 13.48
CA LEU A 282 8.94 -20.59 13.58
C LEU A 282 9.13 -21.51 14.80
N GLY A 283 9.40 -20.92 15.95
CA GLY A 283 9.67 -21.67 17.18
C GLY A 283 10.85 -22.64 17.02
N ASN A 284 10.61 -23.93 17.25
CA ASN A 284 11.65 -24.98 17.14
C ASN A 284 11.93 -25.42 15.69
N GLU A 285 11.14 -24.97 14.71
CA GLU A 285 11.30 -25.35 13.30
C GLU A 285 12.37 -24.52 12.58
N GLY A 286 12.80 -23.42 13.19
CA GLY A 286 13.83 -22.53 12.66
C GLY A 286 13.25 -21.23 12.11
N MET A 287 13.83 -20.68 11.04
CA MET A 287 13.35 -19.45 10.40
C MET A 287 12.54 -19.74 9.14
N ASN A 288 11.58 -18.85 8.85
CA ASN A 288 10.87 -18.84 7.59
C ASN A 288 11.84 -18.62 6.40
N LEU A 289 11.50 -19.19 5.23
CA LEU A 289 12.28 -18.98 3.99
C LEU A 289 12.02 -17.61 3.38
N TYR A 290 10.91 -16.99 3.71
CA TYR A 290 10.56 -15.65 3.28
C TYR A 290 11.13 -14.67 4.30
N VAL A 291 11.88 -13.70 3.81
CA VAL A 291 12.58 -12.73 4.65
C VAL A 291 12.41 -11.32 4.09
N TRP A 292 12.60 -10.32 4.92
CA TRP A 292 12.58 -8.89 4.52
C TRP A 292 14.02 -8.39 4.58
N ASP A 293 14.66 -8.27 3.42
CA ASP A 293 16.08 -7.97 3.32
C ASP A 293 16.38 -6.48 3.18
N PHE A 294 17.41 -6.03 3.89
CA PHE A 294 17.93 -4.67 3.85
C PHE A 294 19.45 -4.65 3.98
N GLY A 295 20.05 -3.56 3.52
CA GLY A 295 21.48 -3.33 3.74
C GLY A 295 21.71 -2.20 4.74
N VAL A 296 22.93 -2.14 5.28
CA VAL A 296 23.45 -0.97 6.00
C VAL A 296 24.64 -0.43 5.22
N ASN A 297 24.46 0.73 4.60
CA ASN A 297 25.46 1.39 3.79
C ASN A 297 25.30 2.92 3.87
N PRO A 298 26.09 3.60 4.72
CA PRO A 298 26.02 5.07 4.86
C PRO A 298 26.28 5.86 3.57
N SER A 299 26.94 5.24 2.58
CA SER A 299 27.25 5.85 1.28
C SER A 299 26.29 5.46 0.16
N ALA A 300 25.21 4.74 0.46
CA ALA A 300 24.22 4.35 -0.54
C ALA A 300 23.50 5.58 -1.12
N PRO A 301 23.01 5.53 -2.35
CA PRO A 301 22.09 6.53 -2.86
C PRO A 301 20.76 6.50 -2.08
N ALA A 302 19.97 7.58 -2.17
CA ALA A 302 18.64 7.62 -1.57
C ALA A 302 17.77 6.44 -2.02
N ASN A 303 17.03 5.87 -1.09
CA ASN A 303 16.03 4.85 -1.42
C ASN A 303 14.90 5.47 -2.28
N VAL A 304 14.47 4.74 -3.32
CA VAL A 304 13.59 5.31 -4.36
C VAL A 304 12.18 5.64 -3.85
N SER A 305 11.63 4.82 -2.97
CA SER A 305 10.23 4.91 -2.52
C SER A 305 10.10 5.29 -1.04
N SER A 306 11.02 6.12 -0.54
CA SER A 306 10.99 6.56 0.86
C SER A 306 9.82 7.49 1.16
N TRP A 307 9.10 7.21 2.22
CA TRP A 307 8.11 8.11 2.78
C TRP A 307 8.80 9.17 3.63
N LYS A 308 8.45 10.43 3.38
CA LYS A 308 9.04 11.58 4.06
C LYS A 308 8.01 12.19 5.02
N PRO A 309 8.46 12.89 6.07
CA PRO A 309 7.57 13.62 6.95
C PRO A 309 6.67 14.59 6.18
N ASP A 310 5.37 14.63 6.51
CA ASP A 310 4.47 15.67 6.01
C ASP A 310 4.85 17.00 6.67
N PRO A 311 5.23 18.04 5.89
CA PRO A 311 5.59 19.34 6.43
C PRO A 311 4.46 20.00 7.22
N SER A 312 3.20 19.73 6.88
CA SER A 312 2.03 20.29 7.56
C SER A 312 1.78 19.63 8.91
N ALA A 313 2.07 18.33 9.03
CA ALA A 313 1.95 17.60 10.29
C ALA A 313 3.08 17.89 11.28
N ALA A 314 4.25 18.30 10.79
CA ALA A 314 5.39 18.69 11.64
C ALA A 314 5.14 20.01 12.39
N GLN A 315 4.23 20.85 11.93
CA GLN A 315 3.87 22.14 12.54
C GLN A 315 2.72 22.04 13.55
N ALA A 316 2.01 20.91 13.60
CA ALA A 316 1.01 20.66 14.63
C ALA A 316 1.72 20.34 15.95
N GLN A 317 2.16 21.37 16.67
CA GLN A 317 2.51 21.22 18.09
C GLN A 317 1.26 20.72 18.82
N PRO A 318 1.41 19.80 19.81
CA PRO A 318 0.27 19.41 20.61
C PRO A 318 -0.30 20.69 21.26
N GLU A 319 -1.54 21.05 20.89
CA GLU A 319 -2.25 22.10 21.58
C GLU A 319 -2.21 21.74 23.08
N LYS A 320 -1.64 22.62 23.90
CA LYS A 320 -1.72 22.49 25.33
C LYS A 320 -3.20 22.31 25.68
N PRO A 321 -3.57 21.31 26.52
CA PRO A 321 -4.95 21.14 26.94
C PRO A 321 -5.47 22.51 27.40
N ALA A 322 -6.55 22.97 26.81
CA ALA A 322 -7.17 24.22 27.18
C ALA A 322 -7.50 24.12 28.69
N ASP A 323 -6.90 25.02 29.45
CA ASP A 323 -7.09 25.08 30.88
C ASP A 323 -8.60 25.33 31.11
N LEU A 324 -9.29 24.30 31.64
CA LEU A 324 -10.72 24.36 31.93
C LEU A 324 -10.92 25.40 33.04
N GLN A 325 -11.13 26.67 32.64
CA GLN A 325 -11.49 27.72 33.57
C GLN A 325 -12.74 27.28 34.34
N ARG A 326 -12.55 26.99 35.63
CA ARG A 326 -13.66 26.72 36.60
C ARG A 326 -14.62 27.89 36.52
N ARG A 327 -15.85 27.60 36.14
CA ARG A 327 -16.97 28.55 36.21
C ARG A 327 -17.09 29.06 37.66
N PRO A 328 -17.10 30.37 37.89
CA PRO A 328 -17.33 30.89 39.25
C PRO A 328 -18.70 30.46 39.77
N PRO A 329 -18.82 30.21 41.08
CA PRO A 329 -20.09 29.84 41.68
C PRO A 329 -21.11 30.98 41.50
N LYS A 330 -22.35 30.63 41.10
CA LYS A 330 -23.48 31.57 41.06
C LYS A 330 -23.80 31.99 42.50
N GLN A 331 -23.81 33.30 42.74
CA GLN A 331 -24.41 33.91 43.93
C GLN A 331 -25.93 33.88 43.83
#